data_7ab9c7b3c0cdad87d2908aee117de86c
#
_entry.id   7ab9c7b3c0cdad87d2908aee117de86c
#
_cell.length_a   1.000
_cell.length_b   1.000
_cell.length_c   1.000
_cell.angle_alpha   90.00
_cell.angle_beta   90.00
_cell.angle_gamma   90.00
#
_symmetry.space_group_name_H-M   'P 1'
#
loop_
_entity.id
_entity.type
_entity.pdbx_description
1 polymer ?
#
loop_
_entity_poly.entity_id
_entity_poly.type
_entity_poly.pdbx_seq_one_letter_code
_entity_poly.pdbx_strand_id
1 'polypeptide(L)'
;MKKLSLISCFILSIIVGFGIYFLIINSLVDDYIDNYSDIGRSEAILEFYNNQRGGVFYLGSSSIKEDLDMEIIDSINGLDNFNLGNPGSTPIRRLIEVDSIIKASPETVVLGVGPMSFSEKWLFPYDQYAIISKYVEENNFYNGSYPLGLNKFQLLLYKRKFVPSALYIKFDLLFKRKVVFYGEYNSDFKSINIIPQSGKKTDFNFSEKNNFPEYYVSNETNNEKIAFEEIIKSLKEENIDVVIIKIPLNPLLEIDLKEYDKFIEDVSKKYDVEILDYTFVYDENLFYDANHLNEEGRIRFSRSVANAIQ
;
A
#
# COMPACT_ATOMS: atom_id res chain seq x y z
N MET A 1 28.87 28.52 -44.43
CA MET A 1 28.86 27.10 -44.06
C MET A 1 29.44 26.79 -42.69
N LYS A 2 30.61 27.25 -42.25
CA LYS A 2 31.20 26.92 -40.93
C LYS A 2 30.33 27.29 -39.71
N LYS A 3 29.61 28.43 -39.71
CA LYS A 3 28.73 28.83 -38.60
C LYS A 3 27.51 27.91 -38.41
N LEU A 4 26.93 27.41 -39.50
CA LEU A 4 25.79 26.50 -39.44
C LEU A 4 26.19 25.15 -38.85
N SER A 5 27.38 24.66 -39.17
CA SER A 5 27.95 23.42 -38.64
C SER A 5 28.21 23.50 -37.12
N LEU A 6 28.66 24.66 -36.63
CA LEU A 6 28.91 24.84 -35.19
C LEU A 6 27.63 24.85 -34.36
N ILE A 7 26.57 25.50 -34.88
CA ILE A 7 25.25 25.50 -34.25
C ILE A 7 24.66 24.08 -34.23
N SER A 8 24.79 23.36 -35.35
CA SER A 8 24.29 21.98 -35.43
C SER A 8 25.03 21.04 -34.47
N CYS A 9 26.36 21.18 -34.34
CA CYS A 9 27.13 20.41 -33.35
C CYS A 9 26.74 20.77 -31.93
N PHE A 10 26.50 22.04 -31.62
CA PHE A 10 26.05 22.47 -30.29
C PHE A 10 24.67 21.91 -29.95
N ILE A 11 23.70 22.00 -30.87
CA ILE A 11 22.36 21.42 -30.69
C ILE A 11 22.44 19.89 -30.49
N LEU A 12 23.25 19.21 -31.30
CA LEU A 12 23.43 17.76 -31.17
C LEU A 12 24.04 17.39 -29.82
N SER A 13 25.02 18.15 -29.34
CA SER A 13 25.63 17.91 -28.01
C SER A 13 24.63 18.10 -26.88
N ILE A 14 23.72 19.07 -26.98
CA ILE A 14 22.64 19.27 -26.02
C ILE A 14 21.68 18.06 -26.04
N ILE A 15 21.26 17.63 -27.23
CA ILE A 15 20.35 16.49 -27.39
C ILE A 15 20.98 15.21 -26.83
N VAL A 16 22.25 14.94 -27.17
CA VAL A 16 22.97 13.77 -26.68
C VAL A 16 23.18 13.87 -25.17
N GLY A 17 23.59 15.00 -24.63
CA GLY A 17 23.76 15.23 -23.21
C GLY A 17 22.46 15.07 -22.44
N PHE A 18 21.34 15.53 -22.99
CA PHE A 18 20.02 15.37 -22.41
C PHE A 18 19.57 13.91 -22.46
N GLY A 19 19.86 13.20 -23.55
CA GLY A 19 19.57 11.77 -23.68
C GLY A 19 20.34 10.91 -22.67
N ILE A 20 21.64 11.18 -22.51
CA ILE A 20 22.50 10.48 -21.53
C ILE A 20 22.04 10.78 -20.10
N TYR A 21 21.80 12.06 -19.79
CA TYR A 21 21.26 12.46 -18.48
C TYR A 21 19.96 11.74 -18.17
N PHE A 22 19.07 11.67 -19.16
CA PHE A 22 17.78 11.02 -19.04
C PHE A 22 17.89 9.52 -18.76
N LEU A 23 18.76 8.82 -19.49
CA LEU A 23 19.01 7.38 -19.29
C LEU A 23 19.60 7.09 -17.90
N ILE A 24 20.59 7.89 -17.47
CA ILE A 24 21.23 7.73 -16.16
C ILE A 24 20.22 7.97 -15.03
N ILE A 25 19.43 9.04 -15.13
CA ILE A 25 18.45 9.39 -14.10
C ILE A 25 17.34 8.33 -14.02
N ASN A 26 16.83 7.85 -15.15
CA ASN A 26 15.83 6.80 -15.13
C ASN A 26 16.37 5.51 -14.49
N SER A 27 17.54 5.04 -14.93
CA SER A 27 18.16 3.86 -14.35
C SER A 27 18.41 3.98 -12.83
N LEU A 28 18.80 5.17 -12.37
CA LEU A 28 19.07 5.45 -10.96
C LEU A 28 17.77 5.50 -10.14
N VAL A 29 16.72 6.05 -10.71
CA VAL A 29 15.40 6.13 -10.08
C VAL A 29 14.73 4.76 -10.07
N ASP A 30 14.85 4.00 -11.15
CA ASP A 30 14.30 2.64 -11.22
C ASP A 30 14.97 1.74 -10.18
N ASP A 31 16.31 1.77 -10.07
CA ASP A 31 17.03 1.04 -9.03
C ASP A 31 16.63 1.47 -7.60
N TYR A 32 16.39 2.76 -7.38
CA TYR A 32 15.86 3.25 -6.10
C TYR A 32 14.46 2.70 -5.82
N ILE A 33 13.59 2.78 -6.81
CA ILE A 33 12.21 2.31 -6.70
C ILE A 33 12.20 0.82 -6.36
N ASP A 34 12.93 0.01 -7.12
CA ASP A 34 12.91 -1.44 -7.03
C ASP A 34 13.49 -1.95 -5.68
N ASN A 35 14.53 -1.31 -5.18
CA ASN A 35 15.28 -1.86 -4.04
C ASN A 35 15.07 -1.14 -2.71
N TYR A 36 14.59 0.12 -2.71
CA TYR A 36 14.64 0.96 -1.51
C TYR A 36 13.33 1.69 -1.20
N SER A 37 12.25 1.36 -1.87
CA SER A 37 10.96 1.99 -1.62
C SER A 37 9.89 0.96 -1.27
N ASP A 38 8.75 1.42 -0.74
CA ASP A 38 7.55 0.58 -0.54
C ASP A 38 7.02 0.00 -1.87
N ILE A 39 7.59 0.44 -2.99
CA ILE A 39 7.38 -0.08 -4.32
C ILE A 39 7.99 -1.48 -4.45
N GLY A 40 9.19 -1.70 -3.90
CA GLY A 40 9.82 -3.03 -3.88
C GLY A 40 8.96 -4.08 -3.17
N ARG A 41 8.25 -3.71 -2.08
CA ARG A 41 7.28 -4.62 -1.46
C ARG A 41 6.14 -4.97 -2.41
N SER A 42 5.70 -4.04 -3.23
CA SER A 42 4.65 -4.30 -4.22
C SER A 42 5.08 -5.30 -5.26
N GLU A 43 6.32 -5.20 -5.74
CA GLU A 43 6.88 -6.17 -6.69
C GLU A 43 7.01 -7.54 -6.04
N ALA A 44 7.50 -7.61 -4.80
CA ALA A 44 7.56 -8.84 -4.04
C ALA A 44 6.17 -9.47 -3.83
N ILE A 45 5.13 -8.66 -3.56
CA ILE A 45 3.75 -9.14 -3.46
C ILE A 45 3.26 -9.73 -4.79
N LEU A 46 3.57 -9.10 -5.90
CA LEU A 46 3.15 -9.59 -7.21
C LEU A 46 3.91 -10.84 -7.64
N GLU A 47 5.21 -10.91 -7.32
CA GLU A 47 5.98 -12.14 -7.48
C GLU A 47 5.42 -13.26 -6.60
N PHE A 48 5.01 -12.94 -5.37
CA PHE A 48 4.34 -13.87 -4.48
C PHE A 48 3.08 -14.45 -5.12
N TYR A 49 2.17 -13.63 -5.67
CA TYR A 49 0.97 -14.12 -6.36
C TYR A 49 1.27 -15.03 -7.55
N ASN A 50 2.39 -14.85 -8.24
CA ASN A 50 2.78 -15.71 -9.33
C ASN A 50 3.22 -17.11 -8.86
N ASN A 51 3.79 -17.20 -7.66
CA ASN A 51 4.41 -18.42 -7.13
C ASN A 51 3.54 -19.13 -6.08
N GLN A 52 2.67 -18.42 -5.37
CA GLN A 52 1.81 -18.96 -4.33
C GLN A 52 0.47 -19.44 -4.90
N ARG A 53 -0.08 -20.48 -4.27
CA ARG A 53 -1.43 -20.97 -4.51
C ARG A 53 -2.09 -21.32 -3.19
N GLY A 54 -3.38 -20.97 -3.08
CA GLY A 54 -4.17 -21.23 -1.87
C GLY A 54 -3.77 -20.36 -0.67
N GLY A 55 -4.40 -20.64 0.47
CA GLY A 55 -4.18 -19.95 1.74
C GLY A 55 -5.03 -18.71 1.93
N VAL A 56 -4.79 -17.99 3.02
CA VAL A 56 -5.51 -16.78 3.42
C VAL A 56 -4.64 -15.55 3.19
N PHE A 57 -5.10 -14.62 2.36
CA PHE A 57 -4.36 -13.41 1.99
C PHE A 57 -4.90 -12.19 2.72
N TYR A 58 -4.08 -11.56 3.57
CA TYR A 58 -4.42 -10.34 4.29
C TYR A 58 -3.92 -9.12 3.52
N LEU A 59 -4.84 -8.36 2.94
CA LEU A 59 -4.58 -7.18 2.13
C LEU A 59 -4.95 -5.91 2.91
N GLY A 60 -4.17 -4.86 2.76
CA GLY A 60 -4.45 -3.57 3.40
C GLY A 60 -3.24 -2.66 3.38
N SER A 61 -3.27 -1.62 4.20
CA SER A 61 -2.20 -0.63 4.35
C SER A 61 -1.13 -1.07 5.36
N SER A 62 -0.38 -0.09 5.89
CA SER A 62 0.59 -0.30 6.97
C SER A 62 -0.03 -0.95 8.21
N SER A 63 -1.28 -0.63 8.55
CA SER A 63 -1.95 -1.25 9.70
C SER A 63 -2.12 -2.77 9.55
N ILE A 64 -2.34 -3.29 8.35
CA ILE A 64 -2.32 -4.75 8.14
C ILE A 64 -0.89 -5.28 8.18
N LYS A 65 0.06 -4.58 7.53
CA LYS A 65 1.47 -5.00 7.50
C LYS A 65 2.07 -5.08 8.90
N GLU A 66 1.80 -4.10 9.74
CA GLU A 66 2.50 -3.90 11.02
C GLU A 66 1.74 -4.47 12.22
N ASP A 67 0.42 -4.54 12.14
CA ASP A 67 -0.43 -4.92 13.26
C ASP A 67 -0.87 -6.39 13.28
N LEU A 68 -0.61 -7.15 12.20
CA LEU A 68 -0.89 -8.58 12.13
C LEU A 68 0.39 -9.41 12.07
N ASP A 69 0.47 -10.39 12.95
CA ASP A 69 1.54 -11.36 13.05
C ASP A 69 1.06 -12.74 12.57
N MET A 70 1.52 -13.15 11.39
CA MET A 70 1.07 -14.39 10.78
C MET A 70 1.54 -15.63 11.53
N GLU A 71 2.68 -15.59 12.22
CA GLU A 71 3.13 -16.72 13.05
C GLU A 71 2.14 -16.98 14.20
N ILE A 72 1.63 -15.92 14.82
CA ILE A 72 0.57 -16.04 15.85
C ILE A 72 -0.71 -16.57 15.22
N ILE A 73 -1.11 -16.03 14.06
CA ILE A 73 -2.35 -16.43 13.39
C ILE A 73 -2.28 -17.89 12.96
N ASP A 74 -1.21 -18.30 12.27
CA ASP A 74 -0.97 -19.68 11.83
C ASP A 74 -1.02 -20.66 13.01
N SER A 75 -0.43 -20.28 14.15
CA SER A 75 -0.38 -21.13 15.34
C SER A 75 -1.75 -21.40 15.97
N ILE A 76 -2.72 -20.53 15.72
CA ILE A 76 -4.06 -20.59 16.32
C ILE A 76 -5.07 -21.22 15.37
N ASN A 77 -5.16 -20.75 14.11
CA ASN A 77 -6.15 -21.24 13.17
C ASN A 77 -5.65 -22.42 12.30
N GLY A 78 -4.35 -22.66 12.26
CA GLY A 78 -3.77 -23.78 11.52
C GLY A 78 -3.85 -23.64 9.99
N LEU A 79 -4.18 -22.43 9.49
CA LEU A 79 -4.24 -22.13 8.07
C LEU A 79 -2.89 -21.58 7.59
N ASP A 80 -2.71 -21.51 6.27
CA ASP A 80 -1.54 -20.89 5.67
C ASP A 80 -1.86 -19.42 5.36
N ASN A 81 -1.47 -18.53 6.29
CA ASN A 81 -1.82 -17.11 6.24
C ASN A 81 -0.65 -16.25 5.72
N PHE A 82 -0.94 -15.24 4.92
CA PHE A 82 0.07 -14.37 4.31
C PHE A 82 -0.29 -12.89 4.48
N ASN A 83 0.61 -12.14 5.13
CA ASN A 83 0.48 -10.70 5.32
C ASN A 83 0.95 -9.96 4.07
N LEU A 84 0.02 -9.58 3.22
CA LEU A 84 0.25 -8.81 2.01
C LEU A 84 -0.08 -7.32 2.20
N GLY A 85 -0.12 -6.86 3.46
CA GLY A 85 -0.23 -5.45 3.80
C GLY A 85 0.90 -4.64 3.16
N ASN A 86 0.60 -3.45 2.67
CA ASN A 86 1.58 -2.58 2.04
C ASN A 86 1.35 -1.13 2.43
N PRO A 87 2.33 -0.44 3.04
CA PRO A 87 2.19 0.92 3.53
C PRO A 87 1.59 1.87 2.48
N GLY A 88 0.65 2.71 2.92
CA GLY A 88 -0.02 3.66 2.05
C GLY A 88 -0.89 3.04 0.96
N SER A 89 -1.15 1.72 1.00
CA SER A 89 -2.02 1.07 0.02
C SER A 89 -3.46 1.51 0.19
N THR A 90 -4.10 1.85 -0.93
CA THR A 90 -5.52 2.18 -1.04
C THR A 90 -6.26 1.14 -1.87
N PRO A 91 -7.60 1.12 -1.86
CA PRO A 91 -8.38 0.22 -2.70
C PRO A 91 -8.03 0.30 -4.19
N ILE A 92 -7.84 1.48 -4.77
CA ILE A 92 -7.44 1.62 -6.18
C ILE A 92 -6.15 0.85 -6.47
N ARG A 93 -5.18 0.92 -5.57
CA ARG A 93 -3.95 0.18 -5.73
C ARG A 93 -4.17 -1.33 -5.67
N ARG A 94 -5.01 -1.80 -4.75
CA ARG A 94 -5.33 -3.22 -4.61
C ARG A 94 -6.11 -3.77 -5.81
N LEU A 95 -6.94 -2.93 -6.42
CA LEU A 95 -7.69 -3.31 -7.61
C LEU A 95 -6.76 -3.77 -8.76
N ILE A 96 -5.57 -3.19 -8.89
CA ILE A 96 -4.59 -3.57 -9.91
C ILE A 96 -4.05 -4.99 -9.67
N GLU A 97 -4.06 -5.45 -8.44
CA GLU A 97 -3.55 -6.76 -8.04
C GLU A 97 -4.61 -7.88 -8.21
N VAL A 98 -5.88 -7.54 -8.44
CA VAL A 98 -7.01 -8.48 -8.38
C VAL A 98 -6.85 -9.68 -9.32
N ASP A 99 -6.45 -9.47 -10.58
CA ASP A 99 -6.23 -10.58 -11.52
C ASP A 99 -5.14 -11.53 -11.03
N SER A 100 -4.09 -10.98 -10.41
CA SER A 100 -3.00 -11.78 -9.84
C SER A 100 -3.44 -12.54 -8.59
N ILE A 101 -4.28 -11.93 -7.75
CA ILE A 101 -4.89 -12.58 -6.58
C ILE A 101 -5.78 -13.73 -7.03
N ILE A 102 -6.67 -13.50 -8.00
CA ILE A 102 -7.55 -14.53 -8.57
C ILE A 102 -6.72 -15.70 -9.10
N LYS A 103 -5.66 -15.40 -9.84
CA LYS A 103 -4.75 -16.43 -10.38
C LYS A 103 -4.04 -17.24 -9.30
N ALA A 104 -3.71 -16.61 -8.18
CA ALA A 104 -3.15 -17.29 -7.01
C ALA A 104 -4.17 -18.17 -6.27
N SER A 105 -5.46 -17.96 -6.53
CA SER A 105 -6.59 -18.76 -6.02
C SER A 105 -6.56 -18.95 -4.50
N PRO A 106 -6.50 -17.88 -3.68
CA PRO A 106 -6.59 -18.00 -2.24
C PRO A 106 -7.95 -18.60 -1.83
N GLU A 107 -8.00 -19.24 -0.69
CA GLU A 107 -9.25 -19.71 -0.09
C GLU A 107 -10.06 -18.52 0.43
N THR A 108 -9.36 -17.58 1.08
CA THR A 108 -9.97 -16.39 1.66
C THR A 108 -9.09 -15.17 1.40
N VAL A 109 -9.72 -14.05 1.08
CA VAL A 109 -9.09 -12.73 1.05
C VAL A 109 -9.65 -11.87 2.17
N VAL A 110 -8.78 -11.41 3.05
CA VAL A 110 -9.10 -10.53 4.17
C VAL A 110 -8.71 -9.09 3.80
N LEU A 111 -9.69 -8.21 3.69
CA LEU A 111 -9.49 -6.80 3.30
C LEU A 111 -9.48 -5.92 4.54
N GLY A 112 -8.30 -5.48 4.97
CA GLY A 112 -8.16 -4.55 6.08
C GLY A 112 -8.26 -3.10 5.62
N VAL A 113 -9.28 -2.40 6.11
CA VAL A 113 -9.57 -1.01 5.76
C VAL A 113 -9.87 -0.15 6.98
N GLY A 114 -9.53 1.11 6.86
CA GLY A 114 -9.91 2.15 7.82
C GLY A 114 -10.50 3.36 7.09
N PRO A 115 -10.97 4.38 7.80
CA PRO A 115 -11.58 5.55 7.17
C PRO A 115 -10.62 6.27 6.22
N MET A 116 -9.31 6.27 6.50
CA MET A 116 -8.30 6.83 5.59
C MET A 116 -8.35 6.19 4.20
N SER A 117 -8.69 4.91 4.09
CA SER A 117 -8.74 4.19 2.82
C SER A 117 -9.74 4.79 1.82
N PHE A 118 -10.73 5.55 2.31
CA PHE A 118 -11.81 6.14 1.53
C PHE A 118 -11.89 7.66 1.63
N SER A 119 -10.88 8.30 2.25
CA SER A 119 -10.86 9.74 2.43
C SER A 119 -10.53 10.44 1.12
N GLU A 120 -11.32 11.43 0.74
CA GLU A 120 -11.08 12.26 -0.46
C GLU A 120 -9.85 13.16 -0.31
N LYS A 121 -9.44 13.43 0.93
CA LYS A 121 -8.27 14.26 1.21
C LYS A 121 -6.97 13.46 1.24
N TRP A 122 -7.06 12.13 1.36
CA TRP A 122 -5.95 11.25 1.16
C TRP A 122 -5.72 11.13 -0.34
N LEU A 123 -5.08 12.12 -0.89
CA LEU A 123 -4.62 12.04 -2.26
C LEU A 123 -3.63 10.89 -2.33
N PHE A 124 -3.92 9.99 -3.22
CA PHE A 124 -3.11 8.86 -3.62
C PHE A 124 -1.62 9.17 -3.45
N PRO A 125 -0.87 8.49 -2.56
CA PRO A 125 0.54 8.78 -2.35
C PRO A 125 1.26 8.65 -3.69
N TYR A 126 2.06 9.62 -3.97
CA TYR A 126 2.76 9.74 -5.25
C TYR A 126 3.57 8.48 -5.62
N ASP A 127 4.00 7.68 -4.65
CA ASP A 127 4.76 6.45 -4.83
C ASP A 127 3.93 5.35 -5.48
N GLN A 128 2.64 5.32 -5.21
CA GLN A 128 1.70 4.37 -5.80
C GLN A 128 1.46 4.60 -7.30
N TYR A 129 1.56 5.85 -7.78
CA TYR A 129 1.47 6.14 -9.22
C TYR A 129 2.62 5.55 -10.02
N ALA A 130 3.81 5.50 -9.46
CA ALA A 130 4.96 4.92 -10.16
C ALA A 130 4.77 3.39 -10.36
N ILE A 131 4.19 2.71 -9.36
CA ILE A 131 3.87 1.28 -9.45
C ILE A 131 2.76 1.04 -10.46
N ILE A 132 1.66 1.78 -10.32
CA ILE A 132 0.51 1.68 -11.22
C ILE A 132 0.94 1.88 -12.66
N SER A 133 1.85 2.82 -12.91
CA SER A 133 2.33 3.08 -14.25
C SER A 133 3.12 1.93 -14.87
N LYS A 134 3.90 1.20 -14.06
CA LYS A 134 4.64 0.02 -14.53
C LYS A 134 3.66 -1.09 -14.92
N TYR A 135 2.62 -1.32 -14.10
CA TYR A 135 1.60 -2.34 -14.37
C TYR A 135 0.64 -1.98 -15.50
N VAL A 136 0.27 -0.72 -15.61
CA VAL A 136 -0.60 -0.22 -16.67
C VAL A 136 0.06 -0.35 -18.05
N GLU A 137 1.39 -0.19 -18.14
CA GLU A 137 2.12 -0.44 -19.39
C GLU A 137 2.17 -1.92 -19.75
N GLU A 138 2.28 -2.84 -18.78
CA GLU A 138 2.40 -4.28 -19.02
C GLU A 138 1.06 -4.98 -19.28
N ASN A 139 -0.03 -4.55 -18.65
CA ASN A 139 -1.32 -5.27 -18.64
C ASN A 139 -2.45 -4.63 -19.45
N ASN A 140 -2.19 -3.64 -20.31
CA ASN A 140 -3.24 -2.97 -21.11
C ASN A 140 -4.45 -2.42 -20.29
N PHE A 141 -4.28 -2.16 -19.00
CA PHE A 141 -5.30 -1.60 -18.11
C PHE A 141 -5.83 -0.23 -18.56
N TYR A 142 -5.30 0.30 -19.66
CA TYR A 142 -5.64 1.57 -20.27
C TYR A 142 -6.99 1.58 -21.02
N ASN A 143 -7.76 0.51 -21.01
CA ASN A 143 -9.03 0.44 -21.72
C ASN A 143 -10.17 1.21 -21.07
N GLY A 144 -9.88 2.42 -20.59
CA GLY A 144 -10.90 3.47 -20.56
C GLY A 144 -11.83 3.50 -19.35
N SER A 145 -11.74 2.59 -18.38
CA SER A 145 -12.71 2.51 -17.28
C SER A 145 -12.27 3.22 -15.99
N TYR A 146 -10.98 3.52 -15.83
CA TYR A 146 -10.47 4.21 -14.65
C TYR A 146 -9.72 5.49 -15.00
N PRO A 147 -10.01 6.61 -14.31
CA PRO A 147 -9.37 7.89 -14.60
C PRO A 147 -7.97 8.00 -13.96
N LEU A 148 -7.14 6.98 -14.08
CA LEU A 148 -5.71 7.08 -13.78
C LEU A 148 -4.98 7.82 -14.90
N GLY A 149 -5.59 8.86 -15.43
CA GLY A 149 -5.22 9.63 -16.61
C GLY A 149 -3.83 10.28 -16.67
N LEU A 150 -2.79 9.62 -16.15
CA LEU A 150 -1.43 10.05 -16.38
C LEU A 150 -0.96 9.55 -17.75
N ASN A 151 -0.69 10.49 -18.66
CA ASN A 151 0.00 10.15 -19.90
C ASN A 151 1.49 9.87 -19.61
N LYS A 152 2.19 9.22 -20.59
CA LYS A 152 3.62 8.87 -20.48
C LYS A 152 4.53 10.06 -20.09
N PHE A 153 4.19 11.26 -20.48
CA PHE A 153 4.95 12.46 -20.16
C PHE A 153 4.75 12.89 -18.69
N GLN A 154 3.52 12.82 -18.21
CA GLN A 154 3.21 13.10 -16.80
C GLN A 154 3.90 12.10 -15.87
N LEU A 155 3.89 10.81 -16.25
CA LEU A 155 4.61 9.76 -15.57
C LEU A 155 6.12 10.03 -15.49
N LEU A 156 6.70 10.44 -16.61
CA LEU A 156 8.10 10.82 -16.68
C LEU A 156 8.46 11.98 -15.75
N LEU A 157 7.63 13.03 -15.76
CA LEU A 157 7.79 14.17 -14.86
C LEU A 157 7.68 13.74 -13.40
N TYR A 158 6.87 12.72 -13.16
CA TYR A 158 6.67 12.16 -11.86
C TYR A 158 7.92 11.44 -11.33
N LYS A 159 8.53 10.53 -12.10
CA LYS A 159 9.78 9.84 -11.74
C LYS A 159 10.90 10.80 -11.29
N ARG A 160 10.92 12.04 -11.77
CA ARG A 160 11.91 13.05 -11.36
C ARG A 160 11.87 13.40 -9.87
N LYS A 161 10.75 13.22 -9.19
CA LYS A 161 10.62 13.52 -7.75
C LYS A 161 11.49 12.58 -6.90
N PHE A 162 11.78 11.38 -7.39
CA PHE A 162 12.61 10.40 -6.69
C PHE A 162 14.12 10.60 -6.86
N VAL A 163 14.53 11.48 -7.78
CA VAL A 163 15.96 11.73 -8.04
C VAL A 163 16.74 12.11 -6.76
N PRO A 164 16.25 13.02 -5.88
CA PRO A 164 16.97 13.36 -4.68
C PRO A 164 17.16 12.15 -3.75
N SER A 165 16.12 11.32 -3.56
CA SER A 165 16.18 10.13 -2.71
C SER A 165 17.09 9.06 -3.30
N ALA A 166 17.01 8.83 -4.60
CA ALA A 166 17.89 7.91 -5.31
C ALA A 166 19.35 8.31 -5.21
N LEU A 167 19.66 9.60 -5.39
CA LEU A 167 21.02 10.13 -5.21
C LEU A 167 21.49 10.00 -3.76
N TYR A 168 20.63 10.33 -2.79
CA TYR A 168 20.95 10.24 -1.37
C TYR A 168 21.36 8.81 -0.99
N ILE A 169 20.58 7.81 -1.38
CA ILE A 169 20.89 6.40 -1.11
C ILE A 169 22.18 5.94 -1.81
N LYS A 170 22.39 6.32 -3.07
CA LYS A 170 23.65 6.00 -3.75
C LYS A 170 24.85 6.63 -3.06
N PHE A 171 24.74 7.86 -2.55
CA PHE A 171 25.79 8.50 -1.75
C PHE A 171 26.03 7.74 -0.45
N ASP A 172 24.99 7.36 0.28
CA ASP A 172 25.14 6.60 1.53
C ASP A 172 25.77 5.23 1.31
N LEU A 173 25.42 4.53 0.21
CA LEU A 173 26.07 3.27 -0.18
C LEU A 173 27.55 3.47 -0.50
N LEU A 174 27.91 4.51 -1.26
CA LEU A 174 29.31 4.83 -1.60
C LEU A 174 30.16 5.13 -0.36
N PHE A 175 29.58 5.78 0.64
CA PHE A 175 30.29 6.11 1.88
C PHE A 175 30.13 5.05 2.98
N LYS A 176 29.62 3.85 2.65
CA LYS A 176 29.37 2.73 3.59
C LYS A 176 28.58 3.15 4.84
N ARG A 177 27.74 4.15 4.74
CA ARG A 177 26.80 4.48 5.81
C ARG A 177 25.75 3.37 5.88
N LYS A 178 25.30 3.05 7.10
CA LYS A 178 24.22 2.06 7.27
C LYS A 178 22.96 2.57 6.57
N VAL A 179 22.72 2.10 5.37
CA VAL A 179 21.41 2.22 4.74
C VAL A 179 20.53 1.15 5.40
N VAL A 180 19.40 1.58 5.94
CA VAL A 180 18.39 0.63 6.39
C VAL A 180 17.82 -0.01 5.11
N PHE A 181 18.27 -1.21 4.80
CA PHE A 181 17.78 -1.94 3.64
C PHE A 181 16.33 -2.34 3.89
N TYR A 182 15.42 -1.77 3.15
CA TYR A 182 14.02 -2.21 3.12
C TYR A 182 13.82 -3.47 2.26
N GLY A 183 14.81 -3.89 1.46
CA GLY A 183 14.69 -4.97 0.49
C GLY A 183 14.42 -6.35 1.10
N GLU A 184 15.19 -6.80 2.10
CA GLU A 184 14.97 -8.09 2.78
C GLU A 184 13.66 -8.09 3.58
N TYR A 185 13.21 -6.94 4.03
CA TYR A 185 11.99 -6.71 4.76
C TYR A 185 10.72 -6.84 3.89
N ASN A 186 10.85 -6.66 2.59
CA ASN A 186 9.71 -6.58 1.68
C ASN A 186 9.20 -7.94 1.20
N SER A 187 10.01 -8.98 1.24
CA SER A 187 9.68 -10.34 0.75
C SER A 187 9.20 -11.30 1.84
N ASP A 188 9.27 -10.93 3.10
CA ASP A 188 8.75 -11.76 4.18
C ASP A 188 7.26 -11.49 4.40
N PHE A 189 6.44 -12.51 4.12
CA PHE A 189 4.98 -12.46 4.26
C PHE A 189 4.47 -13.26 5.46
N LYS A 190 5.37 -13.88 6.23
CA LYS A 190 5.05 -14.69 7.40
C LYS A 190 5.47 -14.04 8.70
N SER A 191 6.68 -13.53 8.79
CA SER A 191 7.19 -12.87 9.98
C SER A 191 7.14 -11.34 9.86
N ILE A 192 6.96 -10.68 10.99
CA ILE A 192 7.05 -9.22 11.06
C ILE A 192 8.46 -8.91 11.53
N ASN A 193 9.37 -8.68 10.60
CA ASN A 193 10.66 -8.05 10.89
C ASN A 193 10.43 -6.55 11.21
N ILE A 194 9.71 -6.26 12.27
CA ILE A 194 9.63 -4.90 12.77
C ILE A 194 11.00 -4.59 13.33
N ILE A 195 11.67 -3.61 12.75
CA ILE A 195 12.69 -2.87 13.50
C ILE A 195 11.91 -2.29 14.67
N PRO A 196 12.17 -2.73 15.93
CA PRO A 196 11.47 -2.17 17.05
C PRO A 196 11.72 -0.67 16.97
N GLN A 197 10.71 0.08 16.61
CA GLN A 197 10.74 1.51 16.91
C GLN A 197 10.79 1.55 18.43
N SER A 198 12.02 1.67 18.93
CA SER A 198 12.34 1.58 20.33
C SER A 198 11.37 2.45 21.11
N GLY A 199 10.38 1.84 21.73
CA GLY A 199 9.47 2.23 22.81
C GLY A 199 9.30 3.67 23.25
N LYS A 200 9.65 4.65 22.46
CA LYS A 200 9.20 6.00 22.68
C LYS A 200 7.76 6.05 22.16
N LYS A 201 6.78 6.03 23.11
CA LYS A 201 5.56 6.77 22.89
C LYS A 201 6.01 8.03 22.15
N THR A 202 5.75 8.12 20.86
CA THR A 202 5.77 9.43 20.25
C THR A 202 4.77 10.20 21.10
N ASP A 203 5.21 11.32 21.68
CA ASP A 203 4.29 12.28 22.29
C ASP A 203 3.42 12.81 21.13
N PHE A 204 2.59 11.91 20.60
CA PHE A 204 1.60 12.25 19.60
C PHE A 204 0.66 13.22 20.30
N ASN A 205 0.84 14.49 19.97
CA ASN A 205 0.10 15.53 20.62
C ASN A 205 -1.34 15.49 20.08
N PHE A 206 -2.15 14.59 20.67
CA PHE A 206 -3.59 14.54 20.40
C PHE A 206 -4.30 15.89 20.68
N SER A 207 -3.61 16.89 21.26
CA SER A 207 -4.19 18.22 21.49
C SER A 207 -4.30 19.09 20.23
N GLU A 208 -3.60 18.74 19.14
CA GLU A 208 -3.89 19.31 17.80
C GLU A 208 -5.08 18.60 17.10
N LYS A 209 -5.93 18.02 17.92
CA LYS A 209 -6.99 17.05 17.71
C LYS A 209 -8.08 17.39 16.69
N ASN A 210 -8.18 18.60 16.24
CA ASN A 210 -9.39 19.01 15.52
C ASN A 210 -9.28 18.90 14.00
N ASN A 211 -8.21 18.27 13.45
CA ASN A 211 -8.03 18.21 12.01
C ASN A 211 -7.28 16.95 11.57
N PHE A 212 -7.91 15.78 11.70
CA PHE A 212 -7.50 14.65 10.89
C PHE A 212 -8.40 14.55 9.64
N PRO A 213 -8.20 15.42 8.64
CA PRO A 213 -9.00 15.41 7.42
C PRO A 213 -8.89 14.10 6.66
N GLU A 214 -7.82 13.35 6.90
CA GLU A 214 -7.59 12.02 6.35
C GLU A 214 -8.57 10.96 6.84
N TYR A 215 -9.20 11.16 7.99
CA TYR A 215 -10.23 10.24 8.52
C TYR A 215 -11.66 10.60 8.11
N TYR A 216 -11.83 11.72 7.42
CA TYR A 216 -13.14 12.10 6.93
C TYR A 216 -13.51 11.29 5.68
N VAL A 217 -14.67 10.66 5.72
CA VAL A 217 -15.26 9.94 4.60
C VAL A 217 -16.57 10.63 4.24
N SER A 218 -16.67 11.12 3.01
CA SER A 218 -17.88 11.69 2.46
C SER A 218 -18.93 10.60 2.18
N ASN A 219 -20.22 10.96 2.16
CA ASN A 219 -21.27 10.06 1.68
C ASN A 219 -21.26 9.93 0.14
N GLU A 220 -20.54 10.79 -0.55
CA GLU A 220 -20.42 10.75 -1.99
C GLU A 220 -19.57 9.55 -2.43
N THR A 221 -19.88 9.02 -3.60
CA THR A 221 -19.10 7.97 -4.22
C THR A 221 -17.80 8.55 -4.76
N ASN A 222 -16.68 7.94 -4.41
CA ASN A 222 -15.36 8.28 -4.92
C ASN A 222 -14.66 7.05 -5.53
N ASN A 223 -13.52 7.28 -6.18
CA ASN A 223 -12.82 6.22 -6.89
C ASN A 223 -12.31 5.10 -5.96
N GLU A 224 -11.96 5.40 -4.70
CA GLU A 224 -11.53 4.41 -3.73
C GLU A 224 -12.69 3.49 -3.31
N LYS A 225 -13.88 4.05 -3.12
CA LYS A 225 -15.09 3.26 -2.84
C LYS A 225 -15.47 2.37 -4.01
N ILE A 226 -15.43 2.91 -5.24
CA ILE A 226 -15.67 2.13 -6.47
C ILE A 226 -14.66 0.98 -6.58
N ALA A 227 -13.38 1.26 -6.38
CA ALA A 227 -12.33 0.26 -6.45
C ALA A 227 -12.51 -0.84 -5.40
N PHE A 228 -12.90 -0.48 -4.18
CA PHE A 228 -13.16 -1.44 -3.11
C PHE A 228 -14.31 -2.38 -3.44
N GLU A 229 -15.42 -1.84 -3.94
CA GLU A 229 -16.55 -2.65 -4.38
C GLU A 229 -16.17 -3.58 -5.56
N GLU A 230 -15.41 -3.09 -6.53
CA GLU A 230 -14.99 -3.89 -7.69
C GLU A 230 -14.03 -5.02 -7.29
N ILE A 231 -13.12 -4.80 -6.31
CA ILE A 231 -12.29 -5.86 -5.75
C ILE A 231 -13.16 -6.99 -5.18
N ILE A 232 -14.10 -6.64 -4.31
CA ILE A 232 -14.97 -7.61 -3.66
C ILE A 232 -15.80 -8.38 -4.69
N LYS A 233 -16.42 -7.66 -5.63
CA LYS A 233 -17.22 -8.25 -6.70
C LYS A 233 -16.40 -9.25 -7.52
N SER A 234 -15.20 -8.86 -7.98
CA SER A 234 -14.33 -9.72 -8.80
C SER A 234 -13.91 -10.98 -8.06
N LEU A 235 -13.58 -10.88 -6.77
CA LEU A 235 -13.21 -12.03 -5.94
C LEU A 235 -14.41 -12.98 -5.73
N LYS A 236 -15.60 -12.43 -5.44
CA LYS A 236 -16.82 -13.22 -5.24
C LYS A 236 -17.28 -13.90 -6.53
N GLU A 237 -17.12 -13.29 -7.71
CA GLU A 237 -17.41 -13.89 -9.02
C GLU A 237 -16.54 -15.13 -9.28
N GLU A 238 -15.34 -15.19 -8.71
CA GLU A 238 -14.42 -16.34 -8.77
C GLU A 238 -14.56 -17.31 -7.59
N ASN A 239 -15.61 -17.16 -6.76
CA ASN A 239 -15.88 -17.97 -5.57
C ASN A 239 -14.76 -17.93 -4.51
N ILE A 240 -14.04 -16.84 -4.40
CA ILE A 240 -13.08 -16.59 -3.35
C ILE A 240 -13.84 -15.98 -2.16
N ASP A 241 -13.63 -16.52 -0.97
CA ASP A 241 -14.22 -15.96 0.23
C ASP A 241 -13.57 -14.62 0.57
N VAL A 242 -14.40 -13.66 0.98
CA VAL A 242 -13.95 -12.31 1.34
C VAL A 242 -14.43 -11.96 2.74
N VAL A 243 -13.51 -11.44 3.56
CA VAL A 243 -13.80 -10.89 4.89
C VAL A 243 -13.27 -9.45 4.95
N ILE A 244 -14.06 -8.54 5.48
CA ILE A 244 -13.65 -7.15 5.71
C ILE A 244 -13.20 -7.01 7.16
N ILE A 245 -11.99 -6.51 7.38
CA ILE A 245 -11.53 -6.09 8.71
C ILE A 245 -11.56 -4.56 8.78
N LYS A 246 -12.37 -4.00 9.69
CA LYS A 246 -12.23 -2.61 10.12
C LYS A 246 -11.06 -2.55 11.10
N ILE A 247 -9.98 -1.89 10.68
CA ILE A 247 -8.74 -1.85 11.46
C ILE A 247 -8.89 -1.13 12.80
N PRO A 248 -8.08 -1.49 13.82
CA PRO A 248 -8.04 -0.76 15.08
C PRO A 248 -7.69 0.71 14.89
N LEU A 249 -8.37 1.57 15.62
CA LEU A 249 -8.08 3.00 15.75
C LEU A 249 -7.92 3.37 17.21
N ASN A 250 -6.98 4.26 17.48
CA ASN A 250 -6.75 4.77 18.83
C ASN A 250 -8.01 5.48 19.36
N PRO A 251 -8.57 5.07 20.51
CA PRO A 251 -9.81 5.65 21.04
C PRO A 251 -9.71 7.14 21.41
N LEU A 252 -8.50 7.70 21.46
CA LEU A 252 -8.30 9.13 21.62
C LEU A 252 -8.59 9.93 20.35
N LEU A 253 -8.82 9.27 19.21
CA LEU A 253 -9.26 9.94 17.99
C LEU A 253 -10.73 10.28 18.10
N GLU A 254 -11.05 11.57 18.15
CA GLU A 254 -12.42 12.08 18.12
C GLU A 254 -12.85 12.26 16.65
N ILE A 255 -13.26 11.16 16.00
CA ILE A 255 -13.65 11.14 14.59
C ILE A 255 -15.09 10.68 14.41
N ASP A 256 -15.79 11.24 13.42
CA ASP A 256 -17.12 10.77 13.01
C ASP A 256 -16.94 9.68 11.93
N LEU A 257 -17.31 8.45 12.26
CA LEU A 257 -17.21 7.29 11.38
C LEU A 257 -18.53 6.94 10.67
N LYS A 258 -19.58 7.71 10.88
CA LYS A 258 -20.93 7.37 10.42
C LYS A 258 -21.00 7.04 8.92
N GLU A 259 -20.40 7.85 8.07
CA GLU A 259 -20.43 7.63 6.62
C GLU A 259 -19.50 6.47 6.20
N TYR A 260 -18.39 6.28 6.91
CA TYR A 260 -17.52 5.14 6.74
C TYR A 260 -18.22 3.83 7.12
N ASP A 261 -18.82 3.77 8.30
CA ASP A 261 -19.53 2.59 8.80
C ASP A 261 -20.68 2.22 7.88
N LYS A 262 -21.50 3.22 7.50
CA LYS A 262 -22.58 3.02 6.57
C LYS A 262 -22.10 2.43 5.23
N PHE A 263 -21.01 2.97 4.66
CA PHE A 263 -20.47 2.48 3.41
C PHE A 263 -20.03 1.01 3.53
N ILE A 264 -19.29 0.66 4.57
CA ILE A 264 -18.84 -0.73 4.81
C ILE A 264 -20.02 -1.67 5.02
N GLU A 265 -21.04 -1.27 5.77
CA GLU A 265 -22.26 -2.05 5.96
C GLU A 265 -23.04 -2.26 4.66
N ASP A 266 -23.17 -1.21 3.84
CA ASP A 266 -23.86 -1.29 2.55
C ASP A 266 -23.15 -2.25 1.60
N VAL A 267 -21.82 -2.21 1.54
CA VAL A 267 -20.99 -3.13 0.76
C VAL A 267 -21.12 -4.57 1.28
N SER A 268 -21.02 -4.78 2.60
CA SER A 268 -21.19 -6.09 3.22
C SER A 268 -22.53 -6.71 2.86
N LYS A 269 -23.63 -5.96 3.01
CA LYS A 269 -24.98 -6.42 2.68
C LYS A 269 -25.13 -6.73 1.19
N LYS A 270 -24.54 -5.91 0.32
CA LYS A 270 -24.64 -6.04 -1.14
C LYS A 270 -23.97 -7.30 -1.68
N TYR A 271 -22.81 -7.66 -1.10
CA TYR A 271 -21.97 -8.77 -1.59
C TYR A 271 -21.99 -10.00 -0.68
N ASP A 272 -22.76 -9.97 0.41
CA ASP A 272 -22.79 -11.01 1.44
C ASP A 272 -21.39 -11.34 1.96
N VAL A 273 -20.75 -10.32 2.56
CA VAL A 273 -19.37 -10.37 3.06
C VAL A 273 -19.35 -10.06 4.55
N GLU A 274 -18.67 -10.89 5.33
CA GLU A 274 -18.51 -10.70 6.76
C GLU A 274 -17.68 -9.46 7.10
N ILE A 275 -18.05 -8.76 8.18
CA ILE A 275 -17.30 -7.65 8.77
C ILE A 275 -16.79 -8.06 10.15
N LEU A 276 -15.48 -7.97 10.35
CA LEU A 276 -14.83 -8.04 11.65
C LEU A 276 -14.48 -6.62 12.09
N ASP A 277 -15.21 -6.07 13.04
CA ASP A 277 -15.04 -4.67 13.47
C ASP A 277 -14.13 -4.59 14.71
N TYR A 278 -12.93 -4.04 14.52
CA TYR A 278 -11.96 -3.80 15.60
C TYR A 278 -11.73 -2.30 15.86
N THR A 279 -12.55 -1.39 15.32
CA THR A 279 -12.30 0.04 15.26
C THR A 279 -11.90 0.64 16.61
N PHE A 280 -12.67 0.53 17.66
CA PHE A 280 -12.34 1.06 18.99
C PHE A 280 -12.32 -0.03 20.08
N VAL A 281 -11.86 -1.23 19.71
CA VAL A 281 -11.85 -2.39 20.61
C VAL A 281 -10.69 -2.35 21.61
N TYR A 282 -9.60 -1.67 21.28
CA TYR A 282 -8.36 -1.67 22.06
C TYR A 282 -8.15 -0.35 22.80
N ASP A 283 -7.60 -0.46 24.04
CA ASP A 283 -7.25 0.69 24.86
C ASP A 283 -6.11 1.53 24.22
N GLU A 284 -6.06 2.82 24.54
CA GLU A 284 -5.09 3.78 24.02
C GLU A 284 -3.62 3.38 24.23
N ASN A 285 -3.33 2.67 25.34
CA ASN A 285 -1.98 2.23 25.69
C ASN A 285 -1.46 1.09 24.81
N LEU A 286 -2.32 0.50 23.97
CA LEU A 286 -1.97 -0.54 22.99
C LEU A 286 -1.57 0.04 21.62
N PHE A 287 -1.55 1.36 21.50
CA PHE A 287 -1.14 2.06 20.28
C PHE A 287 0.18 2.80 20.48
N TYR A 288 0.95 2.93 19.41
CA TYR A 288 2.06 3.84 19.39
C TYR A 288 1.75 5.17 18.67
N ASP A 289 0.72 5.17 17.79
CA ASP A 289 0.18 6.36 17.13
C ASP A 289 -1.35 6.29 16.94
N ALA A 290 -1.88 6.94 15.92
CA ALA A 290 -3.30 7.04 15.67
C ALA A 290 -3.97 5.72 15.24
N ASN A 291 -3.25 4.85 14.53
CA ASN A 291 -3.81 3.65 13.88
C ASN A 291 -2.83 2.48 13.77
N HIS A 292 -1.70 2.55 14.46
CA HIS A 292 -0.78 1.42 14.55
C HIS A 292 -0.66 0.95 16.00
N LEU A 293 -0.76 -0.34 16.16
CA LEU A 293 -0.66 -1.01 17.46
C LEU A 293 0.81 -1.16 17.87
N ASN A 294 1.08 -1.05 19.18
CA ASN A 294 2.35 -1.48 19.72
C ASN A 294 2.45 -3.01 19.78
N GLU A 295 3.57 -3.56 20.24
CA GLU A 295 3.80 -5.01 20.28
C GLU A 295 2.69 -5.78 21.02
N GLU A 296 2.25 -5.29 22.17
CA GLU A 296 1.17 -5.93 22.95
C GLU A 296 -0.18 -5.86 22.22
N GLY A 297 -0.51 -4.71 21.64
CA GLY A 297 -1.71 -4.50 20.83
C GLY A 297 -1.74 -5.42 19.62
N ARG A 298 -0.62 -5.54 18.91
CA ARG A 298 -0.45 -6.45 17.76
C ARG A 298 -0.71 -7.90 18.14
N ILE A 299 -0.11 -8.39 19.24
CA ILE A 299 -0.32 -9.76 19.69
C ILE A 299 -1.80 -10.02 19.98
N ARG A 300 -2.47 -9.08 20.65
CA ARG A 300 -3.90 -9.20 20.97
C ARG A 300 -4.75 -9.17 19.69
N PHE A 301 -4.47 -8.28 18.77
CA PHE A 301 -5.21 -8.17 17.51
C PHE A 301 -5.02 -9.41 16.64
N SER A 302 -3.80 -9.91 16.47
CA SER A 302 -3.52 -11.14 15.74
C SER A 302 -4.26 -12.34 16.30
N ARG A 303 -4.33 -12.48 17.64
CA ARG A 303 -5.12 -13.53 18.28
C ARG A 303 -6.61 -13.39 18.02
N SER A 304 -7.14 -12.16 18.08
CA SER A 304 -8.56 -11.90 17.82
C SER A 304 -8.94 -12.25 16.39
N VAL A 305 -8.09 -11.85 15.42
CA VAL A 305 -8.29 -12.19 14.00
C VAL A 305 -8.18 -13.70 13.78
N ALA A 306 -7.18 -14.36 14.36
CA ALA A 306 -7.00 -15.81 14.20
C ALA A 306 -8.19 -16.63 14.71
N ASN A 307 -8.87 -16.18 15.76
CA ASN A 307 -10.07 -16.84 16.27
C ASN A 307 -11.33 -16.59 15.42
N ALA A 308 -11.33 -15.52 14.65
CA ALA A 308 -12.46 -15.17 13.78
C ALA A 308 -12.31 -15.79 12.37
N ILE A 309 -11.09 -15.94 11.87
CA ILE A 309 -10.80 -16.57 10.57
C ILE A 309 -10.46 -18.06 10.82
N GLN A 310 -11.41 -18.95 10.51
CA GLN A 310 -11.28 -20.40 10.71
C GLN A 310 -11.48 -21.15 9.41
#